data_3800c6d4932f24422c793263b991f969
#
_entry.id   3800c6d4932f24422c793263b991f969
#
_cell.length_a   1.000
_cell.length_b   1.000
_cell.length_c   1.000
_cell.angle_alpha   90.00
_cell.angle_beta   90.00
_cell.angle_gamma   90.00
#
_symmetry.space_group_name_H-M   'P 1'
#
loop_
_entity.id
_entity.type
_entity.pdbx_description
1 polymer ?
#
loop_
_entity_poly.entity_id
_entity_poly.type
_entity_poly.pdbx_seq_one_letter_code
_entity_poly.pdbx_strand_id
1 'polypeptide(L)'
;MFVCAGEGVRKEVRSMPGVFNLSVDEAVKEAQQVHSLGVPAVILFGLPDKKDDVATGAWADDGIVQQAARAMKREVPDLILMGDVCLCEYTSHGHCGVVKPGTTPKSLGAAASDALHEATRRGVAVKAVKGQGEKLKVIDELASIVAEAVESKFEIDNDASLELLARTSVSLARAGIDIIAPSDMMDGRVAAIRSALDQASFENTPILSYAAKFASGFYGPFREAADSAPQFGDRRAYQMDGANLREAMREIELDIEEGADMVMVKPAMPYLDVIAAARLRFDVPLAAYQVSGEYAMIEAAARNNWIDRDRVMMESLQSIRRAGATIILTYYAKDAARLLA
;
A
#
# COMPACT_ATOMS: atom_id res chain seq x y z
N MET A 1 -0.04 7.35 -8.44
CA MET A 1 -1.28 7.74 -9.13
C MET A 1 -2.33 6.68 -8.85
N PHE A 2 -3.55 7.07 -8.53
CA PHE A 2 -4.67 6.15 -8.27
C PHE A 2 -5.54 6.08 -9.52
N VAL A 3 -5.69 4.89 -10.09
CA VAL A 3 -6.43 4.69 -11.36
C VAL A 3 -7.73 3.95 -11.07
N CYS A 4 -8.84 4.50 -11.51
CA CYS A 4 -10.18 3.95 -11.33
C CYS A 4 -10.90 3.78 -12.66
N ALA A 5 -11.98 3.02 -12.66
CA ALA A 5 -12.86 2.88 -13.82
C ALA A 5 -13.65 4.16 -14.09
N GLY A 6 -14.23 4.24 -15.32
CA GLY A 6 -15.01 5.37 -15.80
C GLY A 6 -14.30 6.14 -16.89
N GLU A 7 -14.89 7.27 -17.29
CA GLU A 7 -14.39 8.19 -18.31
C GLU A 7 -14.52 9.62 -17.77
N GLY A 8 -13.50 10.45 -17.94
CA GLY A 8 -13.45 11.83 -17.44
C GLY A 8 -13.46 11.94 -15.90
N VAL A 9 -13.17 10.85 -15.18
CA VAL A 9 -13.20 10.85 -13.71
C VAL A 9 -11.91 11.48 -13.18
N ARG A 10 -12.08 12.58 -12.43
CA ARG A 10 -11.02 13.27 -11.67
C ARG A 10 -11.57 13.63 -10.27
N LYS A 11 -11.57 12.65 -9.36
CA LYS A 11 -12.15 12.79 -8.02
C LYS A 11 -11.06 13.03 -6.99
N GLU A 12 -11.06 14.20 -6.36
CA GLU A 12 -10.08 14.54 -5.34
C GLU A 12 -10.23 13.66 -4.08
N VAL A 13 -9.09 13.18 -3.55
CA VAL A 13 -9.03 12.46 -2.28
C VAL A 13 -9.10 13.47 -1.15
N ARG A 14 -10.15 13.42 -0.35
CA ARG A 14 -10.47 14.42 0.68
C ARG A 14 -9.32 14.67 1.67
N SER A 15 -8.66 13.60 2.11
CA SER A 15 -7.54 13.67 3.05
C SER A 15 -6.19 14.02 2.41
N MET A 16 -6.15 14.14 1.07
CA MET A 16 -4.93 14.42 0.30
C MET A 16 -5.21 15.49 -0.77
N PRO A 17 -5.28 16.77 -0.41
CA PRO A 17 -5.56 17.85 -1.37
C PRO A 17 -4.61 17.83 -2.56
N GLY A 18 -5.13 17.97 -3.79
CA GLY A 18 -4.34 17.91 -5.01
C GLY A 18 -4.01 16.49 -5.52
N VAL A 19 -4.41 15.45 -4.78
CA VAL A 19 -4.30 14.04 -5.20
C VAL A 19 -5.69 13.53 -5.62
N PHE A 20 -5.75 12.80 -6.73
CA PHE A 20 -7.02 12.40 -7.34
C PHE A 20 -7.07 10.91 -7.64
N ASN A 21 -8.26 10.34 -7.58
CA ASN A 21 -8.60 9.11 -8.29
C ASN A 21 -8.96 9.49 -9.72
N LEU A 22 -8.31 8.86 -10.69
CA LEU A 22 -8.34 9.24 -12.10
C LEU A 22 -8.81 8.05 -12.95
N SER A 23 -9.75 8.30 -13.87
CA SER A 23 -10.00 7.33 -14.95
C SER A 23 -8.78 7.23 -15.88
N VAL A 24 -8.74 6.19 -16.71
CA VAL A 24 -7.58 5.93 -17.59
C VAL A 24 -7.22 7.14 -18.46
N ASP A 25 -8.21 7.79 -19.07
CA ASP A 25 -8.04 9.00 -19.90
C ASP A 25 -7.48 10.19 -19.11
N GLU A 26 -7.94 10.41 -17.88
CA GLU A 26 -7.44 11.47 -17.01
C GLU A 26 -6.04 11.12 -16.43
N ALA A 27 -5.78 9.84 -16.18
CA ALA A 27 -4.47 9.38 -15.74
C ALA A 27 -3.40 9.55 -16.84
N VAL A 28 -3.75 9.38 -18.11
CA VAL A 28 -2.86 9.70 -19.25
C VAL A 28 -2.53 11.20 -19.30
N LYS A 29 -3.51 12.08 -19.11
CA LYS A 29 -3.26 13.53 -19.04
C LYS A 29 -2.36 13.91 -17.88
N GLU A 30 -2.56 13.27 -16.71
CA GLU A 30 -1.71 13.46 -15.55
C GLU A 30 -0.28 12.97 -15.81
N ALA A 31 -0.10 11.82 -16.49
CA ALA A 31 1.20 11.29 -16.90
C ALA A 31 1.95 12.25 -17.84
N GLN A 32 1.26 12.84 -18.83
CA GLN A 32 1.82 13.87 -19.73
C GLN A 32 2.30 15.09 -18.93
N GLN A 33 1.49 15.56 -17.98
CA GLN A 33 1.87 16.68 -17.12
C GLN A 33 3.09 16.36 -16.25
N VAL A 34 3.10 15.18 -15.61
CA VAL A 34 4.21 14.70 -14.77
C VAL A 34 5.51 14.64 -15.58
N HIS A 35 5.46 14.04 -16.77
CA HIS A 35 6.60 13.91 -17.67
C HIS A 35 7.11 15.28 -18.14
N SER A 36 6.20 16.21 -18.48
CA SER A 36 6.58 17.57 -18.91
C SER A 36 7.30 18.39 -17.84
N LEU A 37 7.13 18.04 -16.57
CA LEU A 37 7.83 18.64 -15.43
C LEU A 37 9.18 17.97 -15.14
N GLY A 38 9.60 16.97 -15.92
CA GLY A 38 10.85 16.26 -15.75
C GLY A 38 10.82 15.21 -14.63
N VAL A 39 9.64 14.84 -14.10
CA VAL A 39 9.53 13.72 -13.16
C VAL A 39 9.68 12.41 -13.94
N PRO A 40 10.67 11.56 -13.62
CA PRO A 40 11.06 10.44 -14.47
C PRO A 40 10.14 9.23 -14.39
N ALA A 41 9.42 9.07 -13.28
CA ALA A 41 8.65 7.87 -13.00
C ALA A 41 7.37 8.14 -12.20
N VAL A 42 6.37 7.27 -12.37
CA VAL A 42 5.16 7.24 -11.56
C VAL A 42 4.87 5.83 -11.09
N ILE A 43 4.28 5.69 -9.88
CA ILE A 43 3.74 4.41 -9.42
C ILE A 43 2.23 4.40 -9.51
N LEU A 44 1.65 3.29 -9.99
CA LEU A 44 0.23 3.12 -10.24
C LEU A 44 -0.40 2.22 -9.19
N PHE A 45 -1.55 2.64 -8.67
CA PHE A 45 -2.43 1.91 -7.75
C PHE A 45 -3.81 1.78 -8.37
N GLY A 46 -4.37 0.58 -8.42
CA GLY A 46 -5.66 0.33 -9.06
C GLY A 46 -6.84 0.37 -8.09
N LEU A 47 -7.93 0.97 -8.54
CA LEU A 47 -9.22 0.90 -7.89
C LEU A 47 -10.21 0.17 -8.83
N PRO A 48 -10.35 -1.17 -8.68
CA PRO A 48 -11.23 -1.93 -9.55
C PRO A 48 -12.71 -1.66 -9.22
N ASP A 49 -13.59 -1.80 -10.20
CA ASP A 49 -15.05 -1.70 -9.99
C ASP A 49 -15.60 -2.83 -9.10
N LYS A 50 -14.95 -3.99 -9.15
CA LYS A 50 -15.35 -5.19 -8.40
C LYS A 50 -14.15 -5.75 -7.66
N LYS A 51 -14.40 -6.13 -6.41
CA LYS A 51 -13.43 -6.81 -5.55
C LYS A 51 -13.94 -8.21 -5.24
N ASP A 52 -13.03 -9.16 -5.11
CA ASP A 52 -13.34 -10.53 -4.72
C ASP A 52 -12.29 -11.09 -3.74
N ASP A 53 -12.48 -12.29 -3.27
CA ASP A 53 -11.60 -12.87 -2.23
C ASP A 53 -10.21 -13.28 -2.75
N VAL A 54 -10.04 -13.35 -4.07
CA VAL A 54 -8.79 -13.75 -4.74
C VAL A 54 -8.19 -12.65 -5.61
N ALA A 55 -8.64 -11.42 -5.43
CA ALA A 55 -8.10 -10.23 -6.09
C ALA A 55 -8.03 -10.37 -7.62
N THR A 56 -9.06 -10.92 -8.28
CA THR A 56 -9.05 -11.20 -9.73
C THR A 56 -8.67 -9.97 -10.55
N GLY A 57 -9.11 -8.78 -10.16
CA GLY A 57 -8.81 -7.51 -10.86
C GLY A 57 -7.32 -7.13 -10.85
N ALA A 58 -6.50 -7.70 -9.94
CA ALA A 58 -5.07 -7.41 -9.88
C ALA A 58 -4.29 -8.06 -11.02
N TRP A 59 -4.64 -9.28 -11.38
CA TRP A 59 -3.92 -10.11 -12.36
C TRP A 59 -4.66 -10.29 -13.68
N ALA A 60 -5.88 -9.75 -13.83
CA ALA A 60 -6.61 -9.78 -15.09
C ALA A 60 -5.87 -9.01 -16.19
N ASP A 61 -5.83 -9.53 -17.41
CA ASP A 61 -5.17 -8.85 -18.55
C ASP A 61 -5.81 -7.50 -18.89
N ASP A 62 -7.10 -7.34 -18.58
CA ASP A 62 -7.89 -6.12 -18.73
C ASP A 62 -8.09 -5.39 -17.39
N GLY A 63 -7.27 -5.67 -16.38
CA GLY A 63 -7.27 -4.97 -15.11
C GLY A 63 -7.06 -3.46 -15.28
N ILE A 64 -7.54 -2.68 -14.33
CA ILE A 64 -7.55 -1.21 -14.47
C ILE A 64 -6.14 -0.62 -14.59
N VAL A 65 -5.14 -1.16 -13.87
CA VAL A 65 -3.75 -0.73 -13.99
C VAL A 65 -3.15 -1.17 -15.32
N GLN A 66 -3.47 -2.37 -15.80
CA GLN A 66 -3.04 -2.87 -17.10
C GLN A 66 -3.57 -2.02 -18.26
N GLN A 67 -4.83 -1.59 -18.19
CA GLN A 67 -5.40 -0.66 -19.15
C GLN A 67 -4.70 0.70 -19.12
N ALA A 68 -4.47 1.26 -17.93
CA ALA A 68 -3.77 2.52 -17.76
C ALA A 68 -2.32 2.45 -18.26
N ALA A 69 -1.59 1.39 -17.94
CA ALA A 69 -0.21 1.20 -18.39
C ALA A 69 -0.11 1.20 -19.92
N ARG A 70 -0.96 0.41 -20.60
CA ARG A 70 -1.00 0.40 -22.09
C ARG A 70 -1.33 1.76 -22.67
N ALA A 71 -2.27 2.50 -22.07
CA ALA A 71 -2.65 3.82 -22.53
C ALA A 71 -1.53 4.85 -22.33
N MET A 72 -0.91 4.86 -21.14
CA MET A 72 0.21 5.75 -20.82
C MET A 72 1.42 5.47 -21.71
N LYS A 73 1.77 4.21 -21.94
CA LYS A 73 2.92 3.84 -22.80
C LYS A 73 2.73 4.25 -24.26
N ARG A 74 1.51 4.32 -24.75
CA ARG A 74 1.24 4.85 -26.10
C ARG A 74 1.47 6.36 -26.19
N GLU A 75 1.07 7.11 -25.16
CA GLU A 75 1.05 8.57 -25.18
C GLU A 75 2.32 9.20 -24.58
N VAL A 76 2.99 8.50 -23.65
CA VAL A 76 4.18 8.97 -22.94
C VAL A 76 5.17 7.79 -22.79
N PRO A 77 5.74 7.29 -23.89
CA PRO A 77 6.57 6.06 -23.87
C PRO A 77 7.80 6.15 -22.97
N ASP A 78 8.36 7.35 -22.82
CA ASP A 78 9.59 7.59 -22.05
C ASP A 78 9.35 7.72 -20.52
N LEU A 79 8.10 7.84 -20.08
CA LEU A 79 7.78 7.85 -18.66
C LEU A 79 7.90 6.44 -18.08
N ILE A 80 8.72 6.29 -17.05
CA ILE A 80 8.86 5.01 -16.34
C ILE A 80 7.59 4.76 -15.52
N LEU A 81 6.96 3.62 -15.77
CA LEU A 81 5.78 3.16 -15.03
C LEU A 81 6.17 2.10 -14.03
N MET A 82 5.93 2.36 -12.75
CA MET A 82 6.04 1.36 -11.67
C MET A 82 4.65 0.81 -11.37
N GLY A 83 4.51 -0.51 -11.28
CA GLY A 83 3.27 -1.17 -10.87
C GLY A 83 3.35 -1.62 -9.44
N ASP A 84 2.50 -1.09 -8.57
CA ASP A 84 2.34 -1.64 -7.22
C ASP A 84 1.77 -3.06 -7.32
N VAL A 85 2.38 -3.99 -6.60
CA VAL A 85 1.92 -5.37 -6.52
C VAL A 85 1.45 -5.63 -5.10
N CYS A 86 0.14 -5.61 -4.94
CA CYS A 86 -0.56 -5.93 -3.70
C CYS A 86 -1.95 -6.46 -4.04
N LEU A 87 -2.56 -7.16 -3.11
CA LEU A 87 -3.92 -7.67 -3.27
C LEU A 87 -4.96 -6.77 -2.57
N CYS A 88 -4.56 -5.90 -1.66
CA CYS A 88 -5.50 -5.19 -0.76
C CYS A 88 -6.46 -4.22 -1.45
N GLU A 89 -6.10 -3.68 -2.61
CA GLU A 89 -6.97 -2.82 -3.41
C GLU A 89 -8.06 -3.63 -4.13
N TYR A 90 -7.81 -4.93 -4.34
CA TYR A 90 -8.60 -5.83 -5.17
C TYR A 90 -9.37 -6.88 -4.39
N THR A 91 -8.97 -7.13 -3.12
CA THR A 91 -9.67 -8.07 -2.24
C THR A 91 -10.90 -7.44 -1.61
N SER A 92 -11.98 -8.23 -1.48
CA SER A 92 -13.22 -7.82 -0.80
C SER A 92 -13.01 -7.52 0.68
N HIS A 93 -11.99 -8.12 1.31
CA HIS A 93 -11.66 -7.96 2.73
C HIS A 93 -10.54 -6.94 3.01
N GLY A 94 -9.87 -6.39 1.98
CA GLY A 94 -8.85 -5.34 2.13
C GLY A 94 -7.51 -5.78 2.74
N HIS A 95 -7.23 -7.09 2.86
CA HIS A 95 -5.91 -7.59 3.26
C HIS A 95 -4.99 -7.81 2.05
N CYS A 96 -3.67 -7.76 2.30
CA CYS A 96 -2.65 -7.85 1.26
C CYS A 96 -2.36 -9.28 0.77
N GLY A 97 -2.99 -10.29 1.37
CA GLY A 97 -2.84 -11.70 1.04
C GLY A 97 -4.18 -12.44 1.08
N VAL A 98 -4.13 -13.70 0.68
CA VAL A 98 -5.26 -14.63 0.74
C VAL A 98 -5.58 -14.97 2.20
N VAL A 99 -6.84 -14.86 2.58
CA VAL A 99 -7.29 -15.24 3.93
C VAL A 99 -7.52 -16.74 3.98
N LYS A 100 -6.95 -17.43 4.99
CA LYS A 100 -7.13 -18.89 5.14
C LYS A 100 -8.59 -19.28 5.23
N PRO A 101 -8.99 -20.40 4.61
CA PRO A 101 -10.34 -20.95 4.76
C PRO A 101 -10.68 -21.19 6.23
N GLY A 102 -11.88 -20.77 6.66
CA GLY A 102 -12.31 -20.86 8.06
C GLY A 102 -12.08 -19.57 8.87
N THR A 103 -11.32 -18.59 8.33
CA THR A 103 -11.13 -17.26 8.92
C THR A 103 -11.87 -16.15 8.14
N THR A 104 -12.77 -16.53 7.24
CA THR A 104 -13.59 -15.60 6.44
C THR A 104 -14.75 -14.98 7.26
N PRO A 105 -15.37 -13.87 6.82
CA PRO A 105 -16.49 -13.24 7.51
C PRO A 105 -17.66 -14.19 7.88
N LYS A 106 -17.91 -15.26 7.09
CA LYS A 106 -18.92 -16.27 7.43
C LYS A 106 -18.53 -17.12 8.64
N SER A 107 -17.25 -17.50 8.77
CA SER A 107 -16.74 -18.19 9.96
C SER A 107 -16.60 -17.23 11.15
N LEU A 108 -16.40 -15.95 10.89
CA LEU A 108 -16.40 -14.88 11.89
C LEU A 108 -17.78 -14.65 12.49
N GLY A 109 -18.87 -14.89 11.75
CA GLY A 109 -20.23 -14.92 12.29
C GLY A 109 -20.42 -16.02 13.34
N ALA A 110 -19.82 -17.19 13.15
CA ALA A 110 -19.78 -18.25 14.16
C ALA A 110 -18.91 -17.85 15.36
N ALA A 111 -17.74 -17.24 15.12
CA ALA A 111 -16.88 -16.74 16.17
C ALA A 111 -17.53 -15.60 16.98
N ALA A 112 -18.28 -14.72 16.34
CA ALA A 112 -19.07 -13.70 17.03
C ALA A 112 -20.16 -14.32 17.92
N SER A 113 -20.80 -15.41 17.48
CA SER A 113 -21.76 -16.16 18.30
C SER A 113 -21.07 -16.79 19.52
N ASP A 114 -19.89 -17.38 19.35
CA ASP A 114 -19.09 -17.95 20.44
C ASP A 114 -18.61 -16.85 21.41
N ALA A 115 -18.20 -15.70 20.89
CA ALA A 115 -17.81 -14.54 21.69
C ALA A 115 -18.99 -13.96 22.49
N LEU A 116 -20.19 -13.96 21.92
CA LEU A 116 -21.40 -13.57 22.63
C LEU A 116 -21.72 -14.53 23.78
N HIS A 117 -21.52 -15.84 23.59
CA HIS A 117 -21.66 -16.83 24.64
C HIS A 117 -20.60 -16.65 25.74
N GLU A 118 -19.35 -16.32 25.36
CA GLU A 118 -18.28 -16.02 26.31
C GLU A 118 -18.53 -14.73 27.10
N ALA A 119 -18.98 -13.66 26.44
CA ALA A 119 -19.39 -12.43 27.11
C ALA A 119 -20.50 -12.67 28.14
N THR A 120 -21.46 -13.56 27.79
CA THR A 120 -22.52 -13.96 28.71
C THR A 120 -21.96 -14.75 29.91
N ARG A 121 -20.99 -15.62 29.70
CA ARG A 121 -20.27 -16.35 30.79
C ARG A 121 -19.48 -15.43 31.70
N ARG A 122 -18.85 -14.36 31.15
CA ARG A 122 -18.12 -13.32 31.91
C ARG A 122 -19.05 -12.35 32.66
N GLY A 123 -20.36 -12.54 32.55
CA GLY A 123 -21.35 -11.73 33.27
C GLY A 123 -21.62 -10.37 32.63
N VAL A 124 -21.22 -10.16 31.38
CA VAL A 124 -21.64 -9.04 30.57
C VAL A 124 -23.12 -9.25 30.25
N ALA A 125 -23.97 -8.81 31.18
CA ALA A 125 -25.40 -9.05 31.10
C ALA A 125 -25.99 -8.16 30.02
N VAL A 126 -26.43 -8.75 28.90
CA VAL A 126 -27.38 -8.15 27.98
C VAL A 126 -28.78 -8.13 28.67
N LYS A 127 -28.86 -7.60 29.88
CA LYS A 127 -30.14 -7.23 30.51
C LYS A 127 -30.58 -5.91 29.90
N ALA A 128 -31.89 -5.78 29.71
CA ALA A 128 -32.50 -4.55 29.19
C ALA A 128 -31.94 -3.31 29.89
N VAL A 129 -31.00 -2.65 29.20
CA VAL A 129 -30.23 -1.51 29.71
C VAL A 129 -31.14 -0.29 29.68
N LYS A 130 -31.38 0.33 30.84
CA LYS A 130 -32.36 1.42 31.02
C LYS A 130 -31.88 2.80 30.63
N GLY A 131 -30.63 2.97 30.11
CA GLY A 131 -30.09 4.27 29.77
C GLY A 131 -29.23 4.23 28.49
N GLN A 132 -29.19 5.34 27.76
CA GLN A 132 -28.45 5.45 26.49
C GLN A 132 -26.92 5.32 26.71
N GLY A 133 -26.39 5.82 27.82
CA GLY A 133 -24.97 5.70 28.18
C GLY A 133 -24.51 4.30 28.61
N GLU A 134 -25.40 3.52 29.24
CA GLU A 134 -25.12 2.11 29.59
C GLU A 134 -25.19 1.21 28.36
N LYS A 135 -26.12 1.49 27.41
CA LYS A 135 -26.19 0.78 26.13
C LYS A 135 -24.91 0.93 25.34
N LEU A 136 -24.34 2.13 25.26
CA LEU A 136 -23.08 2.40 24.58
C LEU A 136 -21.92 1.59 25.18
N LYS A 137 -21.77 1.58 26.52
CA LYS A 137 -20.72 0.80 27.19
C LYS A 137 -20.81 -0.69 26.94
N VAL A 138 -22.02 -1.27 26.96
CA VAL A 138 -22.23 -2.71 26.68
C VAL A 138 -21.94 -3.02 25.21
N ILE A 139 -22.28 -2.13 24.29
CA ILE A 139 -21.97 -2.29 22.85
C ILE A 139 -20.46 -2.23 22.64
N ASP A 140 -19.75 -1.29 23.25
CA ASP A 140 -18.30 -1.16 23.14
C ASP A 140 -17.57 -2.38 23.73
N GLU A 141 -18.03 -2.92 24.86
CA GLU A 141 -17.46 -4.11 25.49
C GLU A 141 -17.74 -5.38 24.67
N LEU A 142 -18.92 -5.54 24.11
CA LEU A 142 -19.24 -6.63 23.18
C LEU A 142 -18.44 -6.52 21.89
N ALA A 143 -18.30 -5.32 21.34
CA ALA A 143 -17.49 -5.06 20.15
C ALA A 143 -16.02 -5.41 20.40
N SER A 144 -15.47 -5.09 21.58
CA SER A 144 -14.12 -5.46 21.95
C SER A 144 -13.92 -6.98 22.08
N ILE A 145 -14.84 -7.70 22.71
CA ILE A 145 -14.77 -9.16 22.86
C ILE A 145 -14.92 -9.86 21.49
N VAL A 146 -15.78 -9.35 20.63
CA VAL A 146 -15.94 -9.86 19.26
C VAL A 146 -14.68 -9.59 18.44
N ALA A 147 -14.11 -8.40 18.54
CA ALA A 147 -12.88 -8.03 17.87
C ALA A 147 -11.70 -8.95 18.30
N GLU A 148 -11.54 -9.17 19.62
CA GLU A 148 -10.51 -10.07 20.17
C GLU A 148 -10.70 -11.52 19.67
N ALA A 149 -11.94 -12.04 19.65
CA ALA A 149 -12.24 -13.37 19.15
C ALA A 149 -12.04 -13.52 17.63
N VAL A 150 -12.22 -12.43 16.87
CA VAL A 150 -11.98 -12.35 15.43
C VAL A 150 -10.48 -12.27 15.13
N GLU A 151 -9.76 -11.41 15.82
CA GLU A 151 -8.30 -11.26 15.69
C GLU A 151 -7.55 -12.57 15.98
N SER A 152 -8.03 -13.35 16.97
CA SER A 152 -7.40 -14.64 17.32
C SER A 152 -7.56 -15.74 16.27
N LYS A 153 -8.41 -15.55 15.25
CA LYS A 153 -8.70 -16.55 14.20
C LYS A 153 -8.31 -16.10 12.80
N PHE A 154 -7.82 -14.86 12.66
CA PHE A 154 -7.42 -14.33 11.37
C PHE A 154 -6.01 -14.79 11.02
N GLU A 155 -5.83 -15.39 9.85
CA GLU A 155 -4.54 -15.82 9.32
C GLU A 155 -4.48 -15.61 7.81
N ILE A 156 -3.36 -15.07 7.33
CA ILE A 156 -3.05 -14.99 5.91
C ILE A 156 -2.39 -16.29 5.45
N ASP A 157 -2.82 -16.80 4.31
CA ASP A 157 -2.15 -17.88 3.61
C ASP A 157 -1.02 -17.29 2.76
N ASN A 158 0.20 -17.35 3.27
CA ASN A 158 1.36 -16.80 2.59
C ASN A 158 1.56 -17.42 1.22
N ASP A 159 1.61 -18.74 1.13
CA ASP A 159 1.96 -19.47 -0.10
C ASP A 159 0.90 -19.29 -1.20
N ALA A 160 -0.37 -19.32 -0.84
CA ALA A 160 -1.45 -19.00 -1.77
C ALA A 160 -1.39 -17.54 -2.27
N SER A 161 -0.90 -16.63 -1.43
CA SER A 161 -0.71 -15.24 -1.82
C SER A 161 0.42 -15.06 -2.81
N LEU A 162 1.54 -15.79 -2.66
CA LEU A 162 2.68 -15.71 -3.56
C LEU A 162 2.30 -16.02 -5.02
N GLU A 163 1.42 -17.00 -5.24
CA GLU A 163 0.95 -17.34 -6.58
C GLU A 163 0.20 -16.17 -7.24
N LEU A 164 -0.69 -15.50 -6.50
CA LEU A 164 -1.46 -14.37 -7.03
C LEU A 164 -0.58 -13.14 -7.26
N LEU A 165 0.40 -12.88 -6.39
CA LEU A 165 1.37 -11.79 -6.56
C LEU A 165 2.26 -12.01 -7.79
N ALA A 166 2.73 -13.23 -7.99
CA ALA A 166 3.50 -13.62 -9.18
C ALA A 166 2.69 -13.43 -10.47
N ARG A 167 1.42 -13.87 -10.50
CA ARG A 167 0.50 -13.66 -11.64
C ARG A 167 0.25 -12.18 -11.91
N THR A 168 0.03 -11.39 -10.86
CA THR A 168 -0.15 -9.94 -10.97
C THR A 168 1.07 -9.29 -11.62
N SER A 169 2.27 -9.66 -11.18
CA SER A 169 3.53 -9.12 -11.69
C SER A 169 3.73 -9.40 -13.19
N VAL A 170 3.46 -10.62 -13.61
CA VAL A 170 3.54 -11.01 -15.04
C VAL A 170 2.48 -10.27 -15.88
N SER A 171 1.25 -10.12 -15.38
CA SER A 171 0.19 -9.38 -16.06
C SER A 171 0.56 -7.89 -16.23
N LEU A 172 1.13 -7.27 -15.20
CA LEU A 172 1.60 -5.89 -15.24
C LEU A 172 2.76 -5.70 -16.22
N ALA A 173 3.76 -6.60 -16.21
CA ALA A 173 4.88 -6.57 -17.16
C ALA A 173 4.39 -6.69 -18.62
N ARG A 174 3.44 -7.59 -18.90
CA ARG A 174 2.79 -7.72 -20.23
C ARG A 174 2.04 -6.45 -20.64
N ALA A 175 1.53 -5.70 -19.70
CA ALA A 175 0.83 -4.43 -19.94
C ALA A 175 1.78 -3.25 -20.22
N GLY A 176 3.10 -3.41 -20.03
CA GLY A 176 4.11 -2.39 -20.26
C GLY A 176 4.55 -1.66 -19.00
N ILE A 177 4.34 -2.23 -17.82
CA ILE A 177 4.96 -1.73 -16.59
C ILE A 177 6.47 -2.01 -16.67
N ASP A 178 7.28 -0.99 -16.40
CA ASP A 178 8.74 -1.05 -16.47
C ASP A 178 9.36 -1.61 -15.18
N ILE A 179 8.76 -1.36 -14.02
CA ILE A 179 9.28 -1.76 -12.69
C ILE A 179 8.15 -2.40 -11.89
N ILE A 180 8.37 -3.60 -11.40
CA ILE A 180 7.44 -4.30 -10.50
C ILE A 180 7.77 -3.94 -9.06
N ALA A 181 6.76 -3.48 -8.29
CA ALA A 181 6.95 -2.95 -6.95
C ALA A 181 6.08 -3.69 -5.90
N PRO A 182 6.50 -4.87 -5.41
CA PRO A 182 5.74 -5.65 -4.43
C PRO A 182 5.67 -4.94 -3.08
N SER A 183 4.45 -4.70 -2.61
CA SER A 183 4.16 -3.94 -1.38
C SER A 183 3.34 -4.72 -0.33
N ASP A 184 3.12 -5.99 -0.56
CA ASP A 184 2.23 -6.87 0.22
C ASP A 184 2.82 -7.34 1.55
N MET A 185 4.14 -7.55 1.63
CA MET A 185 4.92 -8.07 2.78
C MET A 185 4.76 -9.58 3.03
N MET A 186 4.43 -10.37 1.99
CA MET A 186 4.46 -11.83 2.11
C MET A 186 5.90 -12.34 2.04
N ASP A 187 6.22 -13.36 2.84
CA ASP A 187 7.56 -13.96 2.88
C ASP A 187 7.84 -14.74 1.60
N GLY A 188 9.03 -14.54 0.99
CA GLY A 188 9.43 -15.17 -0.27
C GLY A 188 8.81 -14.57 -1.55
N ARG A 189 8.10 -13.44 -1.45
CA ARG A 189 7.39 -12.86 -2.59
C ARG A 189 8.31 -12.37 -3.70
N VAL A 190 9.49 -11.87 -3.37
CA VAL A 190 10.45 -11.38 -4.37
C VAL A 190 10.95 -12.55 -5.22
N ALA A 191 11.33 -13.67 -4.59
CA ALA A 191 11.75 -14.87 -5.29
C ALA A 191 10.65 -15.44 -6.18
N ALA A 192 9.40 -15.50 -5.69
CA ALA A 192 8.26 -15.98 -6.46
C ALA A 192 7.99 -15.09 -7.69
N ILE A 193 8.02 -13.77 -7.52
CA ILE A 193 7.83 -12.79 -8.60
C ILE A 193 8.98 -12.88 -9.61
N ARG A 194 10.24 -12.93 -9.17
CA ARG A 194 11.41 -13.04 -10.06
C ARG A 194 11.32 -14.29 -10.91
N SER A 195 11.05 -15.43 -10.28
CA SER A 195 10.89 -16.70 -10.99
C SER A 195 9.77 -16.64 -12.04
N ALA A 196 8.62 -16.06 -11.72
CA ALA A 196 7.49 -15.97 -12.65
C ALA A 196 7.77 -15.02 -13.82
N LEU A 197 8.45 -13.90 -13.58
CA LEU A 197 8.86 -12.96 -14.62
C LEU A 197 9.86 -13.61 -15.57
N ASP A 198 10.86 -14.34 -15.07
CA ASP A 198 11.85 -15.04 -15.87
C ASP A 198 11.20 -16.13 -16.74
N GLN A 199 10.31 -16.94 -16.18
CA GLN A 199 9.55 -17.93 -16.93
C GLN A 199 8.66 -17.34 -18.03
N ALA A 200 8.22 -16.09 -17.84
CA ALA A 200 7.41 -15.38 -18.81
C ALA A 200 8.22 -14.53 -19.80
N SER A 201 9.56 -14.67 -19.82
CA SER A 201 10.52 -13.92 -20.66
C SER A 201 10.56 -12.41 -20.35
N PHE A 202 10.47 -12.08 -19.06
CA PHE A 202 10.63 -10.71 -18.50
C PHE A 202 11.85 -10.62 -17.57
N GLU A 203 12.96 -11.29 -17.92
CA GLU A 203 14.19 -11.35 -17.11
C GLU A 203 14.80 -9.97 -16.84
N ASN A 204 14.55 -9.01 -17.74
CA ASN A 204 15.05 -7.64 -17.62
C ASN A 204 14.10 -6.68 -16.90
N THR A 205 12.93 -7.15 -16.43
CA THR A 205 12.01 -6.30 -15.66
C THR A 205 12.48 -6.22 -14.22
N PRO A 206 12.94 -5.02 -13.76
CA PRO A 206 13.46 -4.88 -12.40
C PRO A 206 12.37 -4.93 -11.34
N ILE A 207 12.76 -5.36 -10.14
CA ILE A 207 11.91 -5.43 -8.95
C ILE A 207 12.36 -4.37 -7.94
N LEU A 208 11.46 -3.44 -7.59
CA LEU A 208 11.60 -2.50 -6.48
C LEU A 208 10.82 -3.04 -5.29
N SER A 209 11.45 -3.77 -4.39
CA SER A 209 10.75 -4.33 -3.23
C SER A 209 10.49 -3.30 -2.14
N TYR A 210 9.28 -3.31 -1.58
CA TYR A 210 8.98 -2.63 -0.32
C TYR A 210 9.55 -3.46 0.85
N ALA A 211 10.88 -3.59 0.86
CA ALA A 211 11.60 -4.51 1.74
C ALA A 211 11.45 -4.20 3.23
N ALA A 212 11.29 -2.93 3.58
CA ALA A 212 11.04 -2.51 4.96
C ALA A 212 9.78 -1.63 5.04
N LYS A 213 8.61 -2.28 5.08
CA LYS A 213 7.31 -1.62 5.24
C LYS A 213 6.75 -1.87 6.62
N PHE A 214 6.71 -0.82 7.43
CA PHE A 214 6.26 -0.88 8.82
C PHE A 214 4.74 -0.74 8.95
N ALA A 215 4.15 -1.40 9.95
CA ALA A 215 2.80 -1.10 10.40
C ALA A 215 2.75 0.34 10.91
N SER A 216 1.90 1.17 10.30
CA SER A 216 1.95 2.61 10.54
C SER A 216 0.57 3.28 10.52
N GLY A 217 0.36 4.22 11.43
CA GLY A 217 -0.78 5.14 11.44
C GLY A 217 -0.78 6.13 10.27
N PHE A 218 0.37 6.33 9.60
CA PHE A 218 0.50 7.27 8.47
C PHE A 218 -0.15 6.78 7.17
N TYR A 219 -0.76 5.58 7.13
CA TYR A 219 -1.43 5.06 5.93
C TYR A 219 -2.92 5.43 5.85
N GLY A 220 -3.48 6.16 6.81
CA GLY A 220 -4.89 6.51 6.82
C GLY A 220 -5.39 7.12 5.51
N PRO A 221 -4.77 8.20 5.00
CA PRO A 221 -5.18 8.83 3.74
C PRO A 221 -5.04 7.92 2.51
N PHE A 222 -4.04 7.03 2.47
CA PHE A 222 -3.91 6.03 1.40
C PHE A 222 -5.08 5.04 1.39
N ARG A 223 -5.52 4.59 2.58
CA ARG A 223 -6.66 3.67 2.68
C ARG A 223 -7.95 4.28 2.14
N GLU A 224 -8.14 5.60 2.34
CA GLU A 224 -9.23 6.35 1.70
C GLU A 224 -9.04 6.42 0.18
N ALA A 225 -7.84 6.78 -0.28
CA ALA A 225 -7.53 6.96 -1.70
C ALA A 225 -7.69 5.68 -2.51
N ALA A 226 -7.23 4.54 -1.97
CA ALA A 226 -7.21 3.24 -2.63
C ALA A 226 -8.42 2.36 -2.27
N ASP A 227 -9.35 2.85 -1.44
CA ASP A 227 -10.48 2.07 -0.91
C ASP A 227 -10.03 0.68 -0.40
N SER A 228 -8.94 0.66 0.40
CA SER A 228 -8.25 -0.57 0.81
C SER A 228 -8.17 -0.76 2.32
N ALA A 229 -9.12 -0.18 3.08
CA ALA A 229 -9.20 -0.39 4.51
C ALA A 229 -9.55 -1.86 4.83
N PRO A 230 -8.81 -2.53 5.75
CA PRO A 230 -9.19 -3.86 6.19
C PRO A 230 -10.61 -3.86 6.76
N GLN A 231 -11.43 -4.83 6.34
CA GLN A 231 -12.81 -4.99 6.82
C GLN A 231 -12.87 -5.66 8.21
N PHE A 232 -11.79 -6.29 8.64
CA PHE A 232 -11.61 -6.91 9.95
C PHE A 232 -10.13 -6.99 10.29
N GLY A 233 -9.77 -7.12 11.58
CA GLY A 233 -8.39 -7.16 12.05
C GLY A 233 -7.57 -5.93 11.66
N ASP A 234 -6.26 -6.12 11.59
CA ASP A 234 -5.31 -5.11 11.09
C ASP A 234 -4.19 -5.77 10.29
N ARG A 235 -3.16 -5.01 9.89
CA ARG A 235 -2.05 -5.51 9.07
C ARG A 235 -0.78 -5.79 9.87
N ARG A 236 -0.81 -5.73 11.20
CA ARG A 236 0.37 -5.97 12.05
C ARG A 236 0.87 -7.42 11.99
N ALA A 237 0.01 -8.35 11.56
CA ALA A 237 0.40 -9.75 11.39
C ALA A 237 1.45 -9.95 10.29
N TYR A 238 1.57 -9.02 9.33
CA TYR A 238 2.50 -9.13 8.19
C TYR A 238 3.22 -7.81 7.83
N GLN A 239 2.87 -6.68 8.42
CA GLN A 239 3.68 -5.46 8.36
C GLN A 239 4.58 -5.39 9.58
N MET A 240 5.79 -4.87 9.39
CA MET A 240 6.84 -4.90 10.40
C MET A 240 6.50 -4.06 11.64
N ASP A 241 7.01 -4.48 12.79
CA ASP A 241 6.97 -3.70 14.02
C ASP A 241 7.84 -2.45 13.91
N GLY A 242 7.21 -1.28 14.15
CA GLY A 242 7.89 0.02 14.08
C GLY A 242 9.07 0.20 15.04
N ALA A 243 9.19 -0.63 16.08
CA ALA A 243 10.31 -0.60 17.03
C ALA A 243 11.47 -1.52 16.64
N ASN A 244 11.35 -2.32 15.56
CA ASN A 244 12.30 -3.39 15.25
C ASN A 244 13.20 -3.08 14.03
N LEU A 245 14.25 -2.26 14.23
CA LEU A 245 15.27 -2.00 13.20
C LEU A 245 15.98 -3.28 12.72
N ARG A 246 16.20 -4.27 13.62
CA ARG A 246 16.95 -5.48 13.24
C ARG A 246 16.19 -6.35 12.26
N GLU A 247 14.89 -6.44 12.42
CA GLU A 247 14.00 -7.08 11.46
C GLU A 247 14.08 -6.39 10.10
N ALA A 248 13.99 -5.05 10.07
CA ALA A 248 14.10 -4.30 8.83
C ALA A 248 15.38 -4.60 8.04
N MET A 249 16.53 -4.66 8.71
CA MET A 249 17.80 -4.99 8.06
C MET A 249 17.84 -6.42 7.53
N ARG A 250 17.20 -7.35 8.23
CA ARG A 250 17.10 -8.75 7.80
C ARG A 250 16.18 -8.89 6.57
N GLU A 251 15.01 -8.26 6.60
CA GLU A 251 14.06 -8.32 5.49
C GLU A 251 14.61 -7.68 4.21
N ILE A 252 15.35 -6.56 4.35
CA ILE A 252 16.06 -5.96 3.20
C ILE A 252 17.10 -6.94 2.63
N GLU A 253 17.86 -7.61 3.47
CA GLU A 253 18.86 -8.59 3.04
C GLU A 253 18.23 -9.78 2.32
N LEU A 254 17.15 -10.33 2.87
CA LEU A 254 16.41 -11.43 2.27
C LEU A 254 15.81 -11.05 0.90
N ASP A 255 15.18 -9.88 0.78
CA ASP A 255 14.63 -9.42 -0.50
C ASP A 255 15.72 -9.24 -1.58
N ILE A 256 16.93 -8.78 -1.18
CA ILE A 256 18.08 -8.70 -2.10
C ILE A 256 18.54 -10.10 -2.53
N GLU A 257 18.66 -11.04 -1.59
CA GLU A 257 19.02 -12.44 -1.88
C GLU A 257 17.99 -13.13 -2.78
N GLU A 258 16.72 -12.79 -2.65
CA GLU A 258 15.61 -13.25 -3.47
C GLU A 258 15.57 -12.65 -4.89
N GLY A 259 16.39 -11.63 -5.17
CA GLY A 259 16.52 -11.01 -6.48
C GLY A 259 15.86 -9.65 -6.64
N ALA A 260 15.67 -8.88 -5.57
CA ALA A 260 15.28 -7.48 -5.68
C ALA A 260 16.44 -6.65 -6.26
N ASP A 261 16.16 -5.87 -7.31
CA ASP A 261 17.12 -4.94 -7.92
C ASP A 261 17.25 -3.64 -7.13
N MET A 262 16.18 -3.25 -6.46
CA MET A 262 16.06 -2.05 -5.64
C MET A 262 15.22 -2.37 -4.40
N VAL A 263 15.51 -1.68 -3.30
CA VAL A 263 14.78 -1.86 -2.04
C VAL A 263 14.20 -0.54 -1.54
N MET A 264 13.11 -0.60 -0.79
CA MET A 264 12.38 0.58 -0.31
C MET A 264 12.07 0.50 1.18
N VAL A 265 12.24 1.64 1.87
CA VAL A 265 11.76 1.86 3.25
C VAL A 265 10.45 2.66 3.22
N LYS A 266 9.44 2.22 3.95
CA LYS A 266 8.11 2.83 4.02
C LYS A 266 7.51 2.72 5.43
N PRO A 267 7.07 3.83 6.05
CA PRO A 267 7.19 5.25 5.65
C PRO A 267 8.62 5.79 5.66
N ALA A 268 8.84 7.01 5.13
CA ALA A 268 10.16 7.61 5.05
C ALA A 268 10.56 8.39 6.30
N MET A 269 9.86 9.49 6.63
CA MET A 269 10.28 10.42 7.70
C MET A 269 10.37 9.79 9.10
N PRO A 270 9.45 8.91 9.54
CA PRO A 270 9.57 8.25 10.84
C PRO A 270 10.70 7.22 10.93
N TYR A 271 11.31 6.84 9.79
CA TYR A 271 12.29 5.76 9.66
C TYR A 271 13.57 6.20 8.94
N LEU A 272 14.00 7.46 9.13
CA LEU A 272 15.26 7.98 8.58
C LEU A 272 16.49 7.22 9.08
N ASP A 273 16.43 6.70 10.29
CA ASP A 273 17.44 5.83 10.88
C ASP A 273 17.55 4.48 10.15
N VAL A 274 16.42 3.88 9.77
CA VAL A 274 16.36 2.66 8.95
C VAL A 274 16.96 2.91 7.57
N ILE A 275 16.58 4.04 6.92
CA ILE A 275 17.15 4.44 5.63
C ILE A 275 18.67 4.60 5.74
N ALA A 276 19.17 5.26 6.80
CA ALA A 276 20.59 5.47 7.00
C ALA A 276 21.32 4.13 7.27
N ALA A 277 20.76 3.25 8.07
CA ALA A 277 21.32 1.94 8.34
C ALA A 277 21.39 1.07 7.08
N ALA A 278 20.30 1.05 6.28
CA ALA A 278 20.24 0.34 5.00
C ALA A 278 21.30 0.85 4.02
N ARG A 279 21.43 2.18 3.88
CA ARG A 279 22.44 2.80 2.99
C ARG A 279 23.87 2.44 3.36
N LEU A 280 24.16 2.26 4.65
CA LEU A 280 25.50 1.87 5.11
C LEU A 280 25.80 0.38 4.92
N ARG A 281 24.77 -0.46 4.84
CA ARG A 281 24.93 -1.92 4.79
C ARG A 281 24.81 -2.50 3.38
N PHE A 282 24.00 -1.90 2.50
CA PHE A 282 23.65 -2.48 1.20
C PHE A 282 24.02 -1.53 0.05
N ASP A 283 24.58 -2.08 -1.03
CA ASP A 283 25.03 -1.34 -2.23
C ASP A 283 23.98 -1.33 -3.36
N VAL A 284 22.72 -1.68 -3.07
CA VAL A 284 21.61 -1.58 -4.04
C VAL A 284 20.96 -0.20 -4.01
N PRO A 285 20.31 0.25 -5.11
CA PRO A 285 19.52 1.48 -5.09
C PRO A 285 18.47 1.45 -3.97
N LEU A 286 18.47 2.49 -3.13
CA LEU A 286 17.60 2.61 -1.98
C LEU A 286 16.52 3.64 -2.23
N ALA A 287 15.27 3.20 -2.24
CA ALA A 287 14.09 4.05 -2.29
C ALA A 287 13.53 4.33 -0.89
N ALA A 288 12.83 5.45 -0.77
CA ALA A 288 12.02 5.76 0.42
C ALA A 288 10.69 6.36 -0.01
N TYR A 289 9.60 5.94 0.66
CA TYR A 289 8.26 6.43 0.37
C TYR A 289 7.79 7.44 1.42
N GLN A 290 7.75 8.72 1.04
CA GLN A 290 7.03 9.74 1.81
C GLN A 290 5.53 9.51 1.63
N VAL A 291 4.91 8.91 2.65
CA VAL A 291 3.55 8.36 2.53
C VAL A 291 2.45 9.41 2.71
N SER A 292 1.24 8.95 2.48
CA SER A 292 0.03 9.77 2.47
C SER A 292 -0.21 10.56 3.76
N GLY A 293 0.09 9.98 4.94
CA GLY A 293 -0.03 10.68 6.22
C GLY A 293 1.04 11.75 6.42
N GLU A 294 2.25 11.52 5.91
CA GLU A 294 3.33 12.53 5.94
C GLU A 294 2.95 13.73 5.06
N TYR A 295 2.43 13.46 3.86
CA TYR A 295 1.86 14.47 2.97
C TYR A 295 0.72 15.24 3.64
N ALA A 296 -0.29 14.52 4.15
CA ALA A 296 -1.47 15.12 4.76
C ALA A 296 -1.15 15.99 5.99
N MET A 297 -0.14 15.62 6.80
CA MET A 297 0.31 16.43 7.95
C MET A 297 0.87 17.79 7.51
N ILE A 298 1.71 17.81 6.48
CA ILE A 298 2.29 19.07 5.96
C ILE A 298 1.17 19.92 5.37
N GLU A 299 0.29 19.35 4.55
CA GLU A 299 -0.85 20.07 3.96
C GLU A 299 -1.80 20.64 5.02
N ALA A 300 -2.10 19.88 6.07
CA ALA A 300 -2.97 20.33 7.16
C ALA A 300 -2.34 21.48 7.95
N ALA A 301 -1.06 21.39 8.29
CA ALA A 301 -0.37 22.46 9.01
C ALA A 301 -0.20 23.73 8.16
N ALA A 302 0.11 23.57 6.87
CA ALA A 302 0.24 24.67 5.92
C ALA A 302 -1.09 25.40 5.69
N ARG A 303 -2.20 24.66 5.57
CA ARG A 303 -3.56 25.22 5.43
C ARG A 303 -3.96 26.09 6.62
N ASN A 304 -3.44 25.79 7.81
CA ASN A 304 -3.64 26.58 9.01
C ASN A 304 -2.61 27.71 9.18
N ASN A 305 -1.72 27.94 8.21
CA ASN A 305 -0.63 28.91 8.27
C ASN A 305 0.33 28.72 9.47
N TRP A 306 0.51 27.47 9.93
CA TRP A 306 1.44 27.15 11.02
C TRP A 306 2.85 26.89 10.51
N ILE A 307 3.00 26.51 9.24
CA ILE A 307 4.27 26.25 8.56
C ILE A 307 4.25 26.85 7.15
N ASP A 308 5.43 27.14 6.62
CA ASP A 308 5.64 27.39 5.19
C ASP A 308 5.63 26.05 4.44
N ARG A 309 4.62 25.85 3.61
CA ARG A 309 4.36 24.59 2.89
C ARG A 309 5.55 24.15 2.04
N ASP A 310 6.00 25.04 1.17
CA ASP A 310 7.02 24.68 0.16
C ASP A 310 8.38 24.45 0.82
N ARG A 311 8.70 25.24 1.83
CA ARG A 311 9.91 25.08 2.60
C ARG A 311 9.95 23.78 3.38
N VAL A 312 8.86 23.43 4.09
CA VAL A 312 8.79 22.17 4.88
C VAL A 312 8.73 20.95 3.97
N MET A 313 8.01 21.04 2.84
CA MET A 313 8.02 20.01 1.81
C MET A 313 9.45 19.71 1.36
N MET A 314 10.20 20.73 0.92
CA MET A 314 11.57 20.55 0.45
C MET A 314 12.53 20.08 1.56
N GLU A 315 12.39 20.59 2.78
CA GLU A 315 13.19 20.15 3.92
C GLU A 315 12.95 18.67 4.25
N SER A 316 11.71 18.18 4.15
CA SER A 316 11.38 16.78 4.34
C SER A 316 12.02 15.89 3.28
N LEU A 317 11.95 16.27 2.00
CA LEU A 317 12.59 15.56 0.90
C LEU A 317 14.12 15.55 1.03
N GLN A 318 14.72 16.67 1.42
CA GLN A 318 16.15 16.78 1.70
C GLN A 318 16.57 15.89 2.88
N SER A 319 15.74 15.77 3.91
CA SER A 319 15.99 14.89 5.06
C SER A 319 16.02 13.42 4.65
N ILE A 320 15.09 13.00 3.82
CA ILE A 320 15.04 11.64 3.25
C ILE A 320 16.26 11.39 2.37
N ARG A 321 16.63 12.34 1.52
CA ARG A 321 17.82 12.25 0.66
C ARG A 321 19.12 12.19 1.48
N ARG A 322 19.24 13.01 2.52
CA ARG A 322 20.38 13.04 3.44
C ARG A 322 20.52 11.74 4.22
N ALA A 323 19.41 11.09 4.59
CA ALA A 323 19.44 9.78 5.22
C ALA A 323 19.99 8.68 4.30
N GLY A 324 20.00 8.88 2.98
CA GLY A 324 20.64 7.96 2.04
C GLY A 324 19.78 7.46 0.89
N ALA A 325 18.49 7.81 0.86
CA ALA A 325 17.62 7.41 -0.25
C ALA A 325 18.11 8.03 -1.57
N THR A 326 18.22 7.20 -2.61
CA THR A 326 18.57 7.62 -3.97
C THR A 326 17.34 7.85 -4.83
N ILE A 327 16.21 7.23 -4.46
CA ILE A 327 14.91 7.35 -5.10
C ILE A 327 13.91 7.75 -4.01
N ILE A 328 13.08 8.77 -4.28
CA ILE A 328 12.05 9.22 -3.35
C ILE A 328 10.69 9.14 -4.04
N LEU A 329 9.80 8.31 -3.49
CA LEU A 329 8.39 8.30 -3.88
C LEU A 329 7.65 9.30 -3.01
N THR A 330 6.94 10.24 -3.64
CA THR A 330 6.24 11.30 -2.92
C THR A 330 5.05 11.82 -3.72
N TYR A 331 4.02 12.26 -3.03
CA TYR A 331 2.90 12.98 -3.63
C TYR A 331 3.26 14.43 -4.03
N TYR A 332 4.40 14.93 -3.54
CA TYR A 332 4.93 16.25 -3.88
C TYR A 332 5.79 16.30 -5.16
N ALA A 333 5.90 15.21 -5.91
CA ALA A 333 6.84 15.13 -7.04
C ALA A 333 6.69 16.30 -8.04
N LYS A 334 5.47 16.68 -8.40
CA LYS A 334 5.21 17.81 -9.31
C LYS A 334 5.58 19.16 -8.69
N ASP A 335 5.30 19.36 -7.40
CA ASP A 335 5.59 20.62 -6.70
C ASP A 335 7.09 20.77 -6.49
N ALA A 336 7.76 19.70 -6.08
CA ALA A 336 9.21 19.67 -5.96
C ALA A 336 9.90 19.93 -7.31
N ALA A 337 9.44 19.31 -8.39
CA ALA A 337 9.97 19.54 -9.73
C ALA A 337 9.87 21.01 -10.15
N ARG A 338 8.75 21.68 -9.88
CA ARG A 338 8.57 23.11 -10.17
C ARG A 338 9.51 24.03 -9.38
N LEU A 339 9.86 23.64 -8.14
CA LEU A 339 10.78 24.43 -7.31
C LEU A 339 12.24 24.16 -7.62
N LEU A 340 12.56 23.06 -8.30
CA LEU A 340 13.91 22.68 -8.69
C LEU A 340 14.27 23.11 -10.13
N ALA A 341 13.26 23.46 -10.94
CA ALA A 341 13.42 23.98 -12.30
C ALA A 341 13.86 25.46 -12.26
#